data_a67391749823acfbcaa1b2a046e56381
#
_entry.id   a67391749823acfbcaa1b2a046e56381
#
_cell.length_a   1.000
_cell.length_b   1.000
_cell.length_c   1.000
_cell.angle_alpha   90.00
_cell.angle_beta   90.00
_cell.angle_gamma   90.00
#
_symmetry.space_group_name_H-M   'P 1'
#
loop_
_entity.id
_entity.type
_entity.pdbx_description
1 polymer ?
#
loop_
_entity_poly.entity_id
_entity_poly.type
_entity_poly.pdbx_seq_one_letter_code
_entity_poly.pdbx_strand_id
1 'polypeptide(L)'
;MSKKVTAVVQARIGSQRLRGKVLKKINNKETILLLLKRLSLAKEIDKIIVAIPKKKEDDPLYKILKKNNFHVFRGSEKNVLKRYYDCAKKFNLKNIIRITGDCPLIDPKLVDYLVNIFKKNKF
;
A
#
# COMPACT_ATOMS: atom_id res chain seq x y z
N MET A 1 -6.90 -22.05 12.35
CA MET A 1 -6.19 -21.44 11.25
C MET A 1 -6.07 -19.95 11.44
N SER A 2 -4.87 -19.44 11.27
CA SER A 2 -4.66 -17.98 11.34
C SER A 2 -5.23 -17.29 10.11
N LYS A 3 -5.82 -16.12 10.31
CA LYS A 3 -6.30 -15.29 9.23
C LYS A 3 -5.10 -14.67 8.49
N LYS A 4 -5.09 -14.76 7.17
CA LYS A 4 -4.09 -14.05 6.38
C LYS A 4 -4.55 -12.61 6.18
N VAL A 5 -3.64 -11.68 6.36
CA VAL A 5 -3.91 -10.25 6.20
C VAL A 5 -2.94 -9.66 5.19
N THR A 6 -3.50 -8.98 4.19
CA THR A 6 -2.71 -8.28 3.17
C THR A 6 -2.81 -6.79 3.40
N ALA A 7 -1.67 -6.10 3.38
CA ALA A 7 -1.65 -4.65 3.39
C ALA A 7 -1.81 -4.16 1.95
N VAL A 8 -2.83 -3.36 1.72
CA VAL A 8 -3.05 -2.71 0.43
C VAL A 8 -2.72 -1.23 0.61
N VAL A 9 -1.63 -0.80 -0.01
CA VAL A 9 -1.14 0.57 0.09
C VAL A 9 -1.65 1.35 -1.12
N GLN A 10 -2.42 2.40 -0.85
CA GLN A 10 -2.91 3.27 -1.91
C GLN A 10 -1.90 4.39 -2.14
N ALA A 11 -1.50 4.59 -3.39
CA ALA A 11 -0.55 5.63 -3.76
C ALA A 11 -0.86 6.16 -5.16
N ARG A 12 -0.54 7.44 -5.37
CA ARG A 12 -0.66 8.08 -6.68
C ARG A 12 0.23 9.31 -6.76
N ILE A 13 0.63 9.67 -7.96
CA ILE A 13 1.42 10.89 -8.18
C ILE A 13 0.54 12.13 -8.11
N GLY A 14 -0.67 12.08 -8.64
CA GLY A 14 -1.58 13.21 -8.75
C GLY A 14 -2.27 13.59 -7.45
N SER A 15 -1.52 14.05 -6.45
CA SER A 15 -2.08 14.58 -5.21
C SER A 15 -2.38 16.07 -5.38
N GLN A 16 -3.54 16.52 -4.90
CA GLN A 16 -3.91 17.94 -4.96
C GLN A 16 -3.01 18.82 -4.10
N ARG A 17 -2.52 18.30 -2.97
CA ARG A 17 -1.70 19.09 -2.05
C ARG A 17 -0.24 19.18 -2.48
N LEU A 18 0.35 18.07 -2.84
CA LEU A 18 1.75 18.04 -3.23
C LEU A 18 1.92 16.94 -4.29
N ARG A 19 1.87 17.37 -5.55
CA ARG A 19 2.00 16.49 -6.70
C ARG A 19 3.35 15.79 -6.69
N GLY A 20 3.36 14.47 -6.89
CA GLY A 20 4.58 13.69 -6.89
C GLY A 20 5.16 13.41 -5.51
N LYS A 21 4.42 13.67 -4.44
CA LYS A 21 4.88 13.48 -3.06
C LYS A 21 5.42 12.06 -2.82
N VAL A 22 4.78 11.05 -3.37
CA VAL A 22 5.17 9.65 -3.15
C VAL A 22 6.52 9.32 -3.75
N LEU A 23 6.99 10.10 -4.74
CA LEU A 23 8.30 9.93 -5.35
C LEU A 23 9.33 10.91 -4.82
N LYS A 24 8.96 11.79 -3.90
CA LYS A 24 9.90 12.71 -3.28
C LYS A 24 10.92 11.94 -2.45
N LYS A 25 12.18 12.32 -2.55
CA LYS A 25 13.25 11.60 -1.87
C LYS A 25 13.55 12.18 -0.50
N ILE A 26 13.79 11.29 0.45
CA ILE A 26 14.34 11.60 1.77
C ILE A 26 15.60 10.76 1.89
N ASN A 27 16.75 11.40 2.10
CA ASN A 27 18.05 10.73 2.15
C ASN A 27 18.28 9.82 0.93
N ASN A 28 17.97 10.34 -0.27
CA ASN A 28 18.14 9.66 -1.55
C ASN A 28 17.23 8.45 -1.77
N LYS A 29 16.15 8.33 -0.98
CA LYS A 29 15.13 7.28 -1.19
C LYS A 29 13.76 7.91 -1.34
N GLU A 30 13.00 7.45 -2.33
CA GLU A 30 11.62 7.87 -2.53
C GLU A 30 10.77 7.54 -1.31
N THR A 31 9.87 8.46 -0.94
CA THR A 31 9.04 8.29 0.25
C THR A 31 8.21 7.02 0.21
N ILE A 32 7.71 6.64 -0.96
CA ILE A 32 6.93 5.40 -1.09
C ILE A 32 7.78 4.17 -0.75
N LEU A 33 9.04 4.16 -1.17
CA LEU A 33 9.92 3.03 -0.88
C LEU A 33 10.27 2.96 0.60
N LEU A 34 10.42 4.13 1.25
CA LEU A 34 10.65 4.17 2.71
C LEU A 34 9.45 3.61 3.46
N LEU A 35 8.24 4.01 3.07
CA LEU A 35 7.03 3.49 3.67
C LEU A 35 6.95 1.97 3.53
N LEU A 36 7.20 1.47 2.32
CA LEU A 36 7.10 0.04 2.04
C LEU A 36 8.17 -0.76 2.78
N LYS A 37 9.37 -0.19 2.89
CA LYS A 37 10.44 -0.84 3.68
C LYS A 37 10.05 -0.95 5.15
N ARG A 38 9.51 0.13 5.72
CA ARG A 38 9.06 0.10 7.12
C ARG A 38 7.90 -0.87 7.30
N LEU A 39 6.93 -0.84 6.38
CA LEU A 39 5.78 -1.73 6.44
C LEU A 39 6.19 -3.20 6.35
N SER A 40 7.23 -3.50 5.57
CA SER A 40 7.72 -4.88 5.43
C SER A 40 8.33 -5.43 6.72
N LEU A 41 8.62 -4.57 7.70
CA LEU A 41 9.08 -5.00 9.03
C LEU A 41 7.92 -5.49 9.91
N ALA A 42 6.69 -5.25 9.53
CA ALA A 42 5.52 -5.75 10.26
C ALA A 42 5.45 -7.27 10.13
N LYS A 43 5.30 -7.96 11.26
CA LYS A 43 5.35 -9.42 11.32
C LYS A 43 4.01 -10.08 11.06
N GLU A 44 2.92 -9.35 11.27
CA GLU A 44 1.56 -9.92 11.18
C GLU A 44 0.93 -9.72 9.82
N ILE A 45 1.62 -9.05 8.89
CA ILE A 45 1.19 -8.88 7.52
C ILE A 45 1.80 -9.98 6.65
N ASP A 46 0.95 -10.66 5.88
CA ASP A 46 1.39 -11.78 5.05
C ASP A 46 1.84 -11.32 3.66
N LYS A 47 1.31 -10.20 3.18
CA LYS A 47 1.60 -9.71 1.83
C LYS A 47 1.35 -8.21 1.74
N ILE A 48 2.10 -7.54 0.88
CA ILE A 48 1.92 -6.11 0.58
C ILE A 48 1.63 -5.97 -0.90
N ILE A 49 0.56 -5.24 -1.24
CA ILE A 49 0.21 -4.88 -2.61
C ILE A 49 0.04 -3.37 -2.67
N VAL A 50 0.63 -2.74 -3.67
CA VAL A 50 0.46 -1.30 -3.86
C VAL A 50 -0.60 -1.07 -4.95
N ALA A 51 -1.69 -0.40 -4.59
CA ALA A 51 -2.78 -0.10 -5.52
C ALA A 51 -2.64 1.34 -6.01
N ILE A 52 -2.43 1.51 -7.31
CA ILE A 52 -2.22 2.81 -7.94
C ILE A 52 -3.25 3.04 -9.04
N PRO A 53 -3.49 4.31 -9.44
CA PRO A 53 -4.43 4.58 -10.52
C PRO A 53 -3.97 4.02 -11.86
N LYS A 54 -4.94 3.66 -12.69
CA LYS A 54 -4.70 3.25 -14.07
C LYS A 54 -4.63 4.49 -14.94
N LYS A 55 -3.55 5.25 -14.78
CA LYS A 55 -3.36 6.52 -15.43
C LYS A 55 -1.91 6.68 -15.85
N LYS A 56 -1.69 7.26 -17.03
CA LYS A 56 -0.33 7.44 -17.59
C LYS A 56 0.57 8.26 -16.66
N GLU A 57 0.00 9.23 -15.96
CA GLU A 57 0.73 10.03 -14.98
C GLU A 57 1.41 9.19 -13.90
N ASP A 58 0.85 8.03 -13.60
CA ASP A 58 1.36 7.12 -12.55
C ASP A 58 2.33 6.06 -13.11
N ASP A 59 2.68 6.12 -14.39
CA ASP A 59 3.64 5.18 -14.95
C ASP A 59 5.02 5.21 -14.27
N PRO A 60 5.59 6.39 -13.91
CA PRO A 60 6.86 6.40 -13.17
C PRO A 60 6.75 5.68 -11.83
N LEU A 61 5.64 5.84 -11.14
CA LEU A 61 5.40 5.14 -9.87
C LEU A 61 5.32 3.63 -10.09
N TYR A 62 4.61 3.20 -11.11
CA TYR A 62 4.53 1.78 -11.48
C TYR A 62 5.92 1.20 -11.73
N LYS A 63 6.73 1.91 -12.51
CA LYS A 63 8.08 1.44 -12.88
C LYS A 63 8.98 1.26 -11.67
N ILE A 64 8.99 2.23 -10.75
CA ILE A 64 9.85 2.15 -9.58
C ILE A 64 9.42 1.04 -8.62
N LEU A 65 8.11 0.82 -8.50
CA LEU A 65 7.58 -0.24 -7.65
C LEU A 65 7.92 -1.62 -8.22
N LYS A 66 7.76 -1.81 -9.52
CA LYS A 66 8.10 -3.08 -10.17
C LYS A 66 9.60 -3.34 -10.13
N LYS A 67 10.42 -2.30 -10.31
CA LYS A 67 11.87 -2.42 -10.22
C LYS A 67 12.31 -2.92 -8.85
N ASN A 68 11.57 -2.57 -7.80
CA ASN A 68 11.87 -2.97 -6.43
C ASN A 68 11.08 -4.22 -6.00
N ASN A 69 10.52 -4.95 -6.94
CA ASN A 69 9.88 -6.25 -6.75
C ASN A 69 8.61 -6.20 -5.90
N PHE A 70 7.88 -5.09 -5.91
CA PHE A 70 6.60 -5.00 -5.23
C PHE A 70 5.46 -5.46 -6.14
N HIS A 71 4.42 -6.02 -5.52
CA HIS A 71 3.19 -6.33 -6.22
C HIS A 71 2.41 -5.04 -6.43
N VAL A 72 2.01 -4.77 -7.67
CA VAL A 72 1.30 -3.54 -8.02
C VAL A 72 -0.02 -3.88 -8.70
N PHE A 73 -1.08 -3.22 -8.26
CA PHE A 73 -2.37 -3.28 -8.92
C PHE A 73 -2.72 -1.90 -9.46
N ARG A 74 -3.16 -1.82 -10.70
CA ARG A 74 -3.60 -0.57 -11.31
C ARG A 74 -5.12 -0.61 -11.45
N GLY A 75 -5.82 0.33 -10.82
CA GLY A 75 -7.28 0.36 -10.78
C GLY A 75 -7.86 1.74 -10.99
N SER A 76 -9.10 1.92 -10.54
CA SER A 76 -9.85 3.16 -10.74
C SER A 76 -9.06 4.40 -10.33
N GLU A 77 -9.05 5.40 -11.21
CA GLU A 77 -8.39 6.68 -10.95
C GLU A 77 -9.19 7.52 -9.94
N LYS A 78 -10.48 7.64 -10.16
CA LYS A 78 -11.32 8.58 -9.41
C LYS A 78 -11.93 7.98 -8.14
N ASN A 79 -12.15 6.68 -8.12
CA ASN A 79 -12.81 6.03 -7.00
C ASN A 79 -11.82 5.16 -6.24
N VAL A 80 -11.32 5.69 -5.11
CA VAL A 80 -10.33 4.99 -4.28
C VAL A 80 -10.90 3.71 -3.68
N LEU A 81 -12.13 3.77 -3.21
CA LEU A 81 -12.79 2.58 -2.63
C LEU A 81 -12.92 1.46 -3.66
N LYS A 82 -13.30 1.82 -4.89
CA LYS A 82 -13.38 0.86 -5.99
C LYS A 82 -12.01 0.26 -6.29
N ARG A 83 -10.94 1.08 -6.22
CA ARG A 83 -9.58 0.59 -6.43
C ARG A 83 -9.20 -0.48 -5.42
N TYR A 84 -9.50 -0.26 -4.13
CA TYR A 84 -9.28 -1.26 -3.10
C TYR A 84 -10.10 -2.53 -3.34
N TYR A 85 -11.37 -2.35 -3.66
CA TYR A 85 -12.27 -3.48 -3.93
C TYR A 85 -11.79 -4.32 -5.11
N ASP A 86 -11.47 -3.67 -6.22
CA ASP A 86 -10.99 -4.37 -7.42
C ASP A 86 -9.66 -5.08 -7.17
N CYS A 87 -8.78 -4.46 -6.38
CA CYS A 87 -7.51 -5.07 -5.97
C CYS A 87 -7.77 -6.34 -5.16
N ALA A 88 -8.63 -6.24 -4.16
CA ALA A 88 -8.97 -7.38 -3.32
C ALA A 88 -9.58 -8.51 -4.13
N LYS A 89 -10.44 -8.19 -5.09
CA LYS A 89 -11.08 -9.16 -5.96
C LYS A 89 -10.07 -9.86 -6.87
N LYS A 90 -9.18 -9.09 -7.48
CA LYS A 90 -8.17 -9.64 -8.41
C LYS A 90 -7.24 -10.62 -7.71
N PHE A 91 -6.78 -10.30 -6.52
CA PHE A 91 -5.83 -11.13 -5.77
C PHE A 91 -6.53 -12.07 -4.79
N ASN A 92 -7.86 -12.11 -4.81
CA ASN A 92 -8.67 -12.97 -3.93
C ASN A 92 -8.35 -12.75 -2.45
N LEU A 93 -8.27 -11.49 -2.05
CA LEU A 93 -7.96 -11.12 -0.68
C LEU A 93 -9.23 -11.13 0.18
N LYS A 94 -9.15 -11.73 1.35
CA LYS A 94 -10.28 -11.79 2.29
C LYS A 94 -10.16 -10.74 3.39
N ASN A 95 -8.96 -10.52 3.87
CA ASN A 95 -8.70 -9.57 4.96
C ASN A 95 -7.63 -8.59 4.50
N ILE A 96 -7.95 -7.31 4.52
CA ILE A 96 -6.99 -6.29 4.12
C ILE A 96 -6.87 -5.22 5.21
N ILE A 97 -5.66 -4.67 5.33
CA ILE A 97 -5.45 -3.43 6.06
C ILE A 97 -5.13 -2.35 5.02
N ARG A 98 -5.89 -1.25 5.07
CA ARG A 98 -5.74 -0.15 4.12
C ARG A 98 -4.70 0.84 4.64
N ILE A 99 -3.75 1.17 3.79
CA ILE A 99 -2.69 2.10 4.14
C ILE A 99 -2.56 3.15 3.05
N THR A 100 -2.44 4.43 3.45
CA THR A 100 -2.20 5.50 2.49
C THR A 100 -0.71 5.70 2.28
N GLY A 101 -0.29 5.88 1.03
CA GLY A 101 1.11 5.93 0.63
C GLY A 101 1.83 7.24 0.94
N ASP A 102 1.21 8.13 1.70
CA ASP A 102 1.79 9.44 2.04
C ASP A 102 2.38 9.51 3.45
N CYS A 103 2.47 8.38 4.14
CA CYS A 103 3.01 8.34 5.51
C CYS A 103 4.31 7.51 5.55
N PRO A 104 5.47 8.11 5.21
CA PRO A 104 6.72 7.36 5.10
C PRO A 104 7.24 6.80 6.42
N LEU A 105 6.77 7.35 7.55
CA LEU A 105 7.24 6.94 8.88
C LEU A 105 6.22 6.04 9.60
N ILE A 106 5.48 5.24 8.84
CA ILE A 106 4.53 4.29 9.43
C ILE A 106 5.23 3.39 10.46
N ASP A 107 4.54 3.15 11.59
CA ASP A 107 5.09 2.32 12.65
C ASP A 107 4.68 0.86 12.46
N PRO A 108 5.61 -0.05 12.11
CA PRO A 108 5.26 -1.45 11.90
C PRO A 108 4.73 -2.14 13.16
N LYS A 109 5.15 -1.68 14.34
CA LYS A 109 4.64 -2.24 15.60
C LYS A 109 3.17 -1.90 15.81
N LEU A 110 2.77 -0.67 15.46
CA LEU A 110 1.36 -0.26 15.54
C LEU A 110 0.52 -1.07 14.56
N VAL A 111 1.03 -1.29 13.35
CA VAL A 111 0.35 -2.12 12.37
C VAL A 111 0.14 -3.53 12.91
N ASP A 112 1.18 -4.14 13.49
CA ASP A 112 1.07 -5.47 14.08
C ASP A 112 0.06 -5.51 15.22
N TYR A 113 0.04 -4.47 16.04
CA TYR A 113 -0.92 -4.36 17.15
C TYR A 113 -2.37 -4.37 16.63
N LEU A 114 -2.63 -3.56 15.60
CA LEU A 114 -3.97 -3.49 15.02
C LEU A 114 -4.37 -4.81 14.34
N VAL A 115 -3.44 -5.44 13.64
CA VAL A 115 -3.70 -6.73 13.00
C VAL A 115 -3.97 -7.81 14.05
N ASN A 116 -3.23 -7.81 15.16
CA ASN A 116 -3.45 -8.76 16.24
C ASN A 116 -4.84 -8.60 16.88
N ILE A 117 -5.29 -7.35 17.08
CA ILE A 117 -6.65 -7.10 17.59
C ILE A 117 -7.67 -7.68 16.61
N PHE A 118 -7.49 -7.44 15.31
CA PHE A 118 -8.38 -7.99 14.29
C PHE A 118 -8.41 -9.52 14.33
N LYS A 119 -7.24 -10.17 14.43
CA LYS A 119 -7.16 -11.62 14.43
C LYS A 119 -7.80 -12.26 15.67
N LYS A 120 -7.72 -11.59 16.82
CA LYS A 120 -8.30 -12.09 18.08
C LYS A 120 -9.81 -11.90 18.15
N ASN A 121 -10.33 -10.90 17.48
CA ASN A 121 -11.76 -10.58 17.50
C ASN A 121 -12.40 -11.03 16.19
N LYS A 122 -13.64 -11.50 16.30
CA LYS A 122 -14.42 -11.88 15.12
C LYS A 122 -15.21 -10.66 14.66
N PHE A 123 -14.67 -9.95 13.70
CA PHE A 123 -15.37 -8.82 13.09
C PHE A 123 -16.15 -9.28 11.87
#